data_9f6ab8068b6f845ff62ea8eff636eda7
#
_entry.id   9f6ab8068b6f845ff62ea8eff636eda7
#
_cell.length_a   1.000
_cell.length_b   1.000
_cell.length_c   1.000
_cell.angle_alpha   90.00
_cell.angle_beta   90.00
_cell.angle_gamma   90.00
#
_symmetry.space_group_name_H-M   'P 1'
#
loop_
_entity.id
_entity.type
_entity.pdbx_description
1 polymer ?
#
loop_
_entity_poly.entity_id
_entity_poly.type
_entity_poly.pdbx_seq_one_letter_code
_entity_poly.pdbx_strand_id
1 'polypeptide(L)'
;MAIYHMQAKVVSRGSGRSAVAASAYMSCSRMYNDYDGIQHDYTRKQGLIYQEVMLPPMAPLEWNDREQLWNAVEENEKTKDSRLAREFVVALPVELDKDSNISLLQDFIKKNFVDMGMCADFAIHDTDGHNPHAHILLTVRPLNENGTWPVSYTHLTLPT
;
A
#
# COMPACT_ATOMS: atom_id res chain seq x y z
N MET A 1 0.21 7.03 20.89
CA MET A 1 0.20 6.21 20.12
C MET A 1 -0.91 5.44 20.04
N ALA A 2 -1.44 5.07 19.23
CA ALA A 2 -2.73 4.55 19.34
C ALA A 2 -3.07 3.57 18.23
N ILE A 3 -2.07 2.89 17.73
CA ILE A 3 -2.30 1.79 16.84
C ILE A 3 -2.25 0.52 17.67
N TYR A 4 -3.44 -0.09 17.88
CA TYR A 4 -3.56 -1.17 18.83
C TYR A 4 -3.30 -2.54 18.26
N HIS A 5 -3.59 -2.75 17.00
CA HIS A 5 -3.54 -4.07 16.40
C HIS A 5 -3.07 -3.96 14.96
N MET A 6 -2.14 -4.80 14.58
CA MET A 6 -1.61 -4.79 13.23
C MET A 6 -1.32 -6.20 12.77
N GLN A 7 -1.82 -6.55 11.58
CA GLN A 7 -1.50 -7.81 10.91
C GLN A 7 -0.68 -7.52 9.69
N ALA A 8 0.30 -8.35 9.41
CA ALA A 8 1.20 -8.19 8.27
C ALA A 8 1.17 -9.43 7.39
N LYS A 9 1.18 -9.24 6.08
CA LYS A 9 1.31 -10.34 5.12
C LYS A 9 1.98 -9.83 3.86
N VAL A 10 2.39 -10.77 3.02
CA VAL A 10 3.08 -10.46 1.77
C VAL A 10 2.13 -10.73 0.62
N VAL A 11 2.08 -9.80 -0.34
CA VAL A 11 1.40 -10.02 -1.61
C VAL A 11 2.43 -10.62 -2.53
N SER A 12 2.27 -11.90 -2.89
CA SER A 12 3.23 -12.56 -3.75
C SER A 12 2.52 -13.12 -4.98
N ARG A 13 3.22 -13.02 -6.12
CA ARG A 13 2.66 -13.51 -7.39
C ARG A 13 2.50 -15.02 -7.34
N GLY A 14 3.41 -15.72 -6.67
CA GLY A 14 3.35 -17.17 -6.56
C GLY A 14 2.13 -17.70 -5.84
N SER A 15 1.52 -16.88 -4.97
CA SER A 15 0.28 -17.27 -4.29
C SER A 15 -0.96 -16.85 -5.08
N GLY A 16 -0.81 -16.40 -6.31
CA GLY A 16 -1.94 -15.97 -7.14
C GLY A 16 -2.42 -14.57 -6.87
N ARG A 17 -1.64 -13.76 -6.16
CA ARG A 17 -2.02 -12.40 -5.80
C ARG A 17 -1.36 -11.38 -6.71
N SER A 18 -1.96 -10.22 -6.80
CA SER A 18 -1.47 -9.09 -7.59
C SER A 18 -1.47 -7.83 -6.75
N ALA A 19 -0.40 -7.03 -6.85
CA ALA A 19 -0.34 -5.75 -6.16
C ALA A 19 -1.37 -4.77 -6.72
N VAL A 20 -1.58 -4.80 -8.04
CA VAL A 20 -2.61 -3.96 -8.66
C VAL A 20 -3.99 -4.33 -8.12
N ALA A 21 -4.30 -5.62 -8.03
CA ALA A 21 -5.58 -6.08 -7.50
C ALA A 21 -5.75 -5.70 -6.03
N ALA A 22 -4.70 -5.83 -5.23
CA ALA A 22 -4.75 -5.48 -3.82
C ALA A 22 -5.02 -3.99 -3.63
N SER A 23 -4.36 -3.14 -4.41
CA SER A 23 -4.59 -1.69 -4.35
C SER A 23 -6.00 -1.33 -4.80
N ALA A 24 -6.48 -1.93 -5.90
CA ALA A 24 -7.84 -1.67 -6.38
C ALA A 24 -8.88 -2.07 -5.34
N TYR A 25 -8.67 -3.21 -4.68
CA TYR A 25 -9.60 -3.71 -3.67
C TYR A 25 -9.70 -2.75 -2.47
N MET A 26 -8.57 -2.34 -1.92
CA MET A 26 -8.60 -1.51 -0.73
C MET A 26 -9.03 -0.07 -1.02
N SER A 27 -8.82 0.42 -2.24
CA SER A 27 -9.19 1.78 -2.62
C SER A 27 -10.56 1.84 -3.28
N CYS A 28 -11.26 0.72 -3.39
CA CYS A 28 -12.59 0.63 -4.02
C CYS A 28 -12.58 1.22 -5.42
N SER A 29 -11.58 0.88 -6.21
CA SER A 29 -11.36 1.45 -7.52
C SER A 29 -11.26 0.39 -8.60
N ARG A 30 -11.14 0.86 -9.84
CA ARG A 30 -10.97 0.00 -11.00
C ARG A 30 -9.57 0.23 -11.54
N MET A 31 -8.78 -0.84 -11.65
CA MET A 31 -7.40 -0.76 -12.10
C MET A 31 -7.08 -1.92 -13.03
N TYR A 32 -6.30 -1.63 -14.06
CA TYR A 32 -5.87 -2.63 -15.03
C TYR A 32 -4.45 -3.09 -14.71
N ASN A 33 -4.23 -4.39 -14.67
CA ASN A 33 -2.91 -4.96 -14.44
C ASN A 33 -2.28 -5.35 -15.78
N ASP A 34 -1.24 -4.62 -16.17
CA ASP A 34 -0.56 -4.86 -17.44
C ASP A 34 0.13 -6.21 -17.47
N TYR A 35 0.56 -6.71 -16.32
CA TYR A 35 1.28 -7.98 -16.27
C TYR A 35 0.44 -9.16 -16.73
N ASP A 36 -0.80 -9.25 -16.25
CA ASP A 36 -1.67 -10.40 -16.57
C ASP A 36 -2.84 -10.02 -17.48
N GLY A 37 -2.99 -8.74 -17.82
CA GLY A 37 -4.06 -8.30 -18.71
C GLY A 37 -5.45 -8.34 -18.07
N ILE A 38 -5.53 -8.32 -16.75
CA ILE A 38 -6.80 -8.42 -16.05
C ILE A 38 -7.20 -7.05 -15.50
N GLN A 39 -8.44 -6.68 -15.71
CA GLN A 39 -8.99 -5.47 -15.09
C GLN A 39 -9.69 -5.86 -13.81
N HIS A 40 -9.31 -5.19 -12.72
CA HIS A 40 -9.88 -5.42 -11.39
C HIS A 40 -10.81 -4.25 -11.07
N ASP A 41 -12.07 -4.55 -10.79
CA ASP A 41 -13.08 -3.50 -10.56
C ASP A 41 -13.75 -3.75 -9.22
N TYR A 42 -13.46 -2.89 -8.26
CA TYR A 42 -14.06 -2.94 -6.92
C TYR A 42 -14.84 -1.66 -6.63
N THR A 43 -15.32 -0.97 -7.66
CA THR A 43 -16.02 0.29 -7.51
C THR A 43 -17.36 0.15 -6.78
N ARG A 44 -17.89 -1.07 -6.69
CA ARG A 44 -19.13 -1.33 -5.96
C ARG A 44 -18.93 -1.56 -4.47
N LYS A 45 -17.66 -1.77 -4.06
CA LYS A 45 -17.36 -2.01 -2.66
C LYS A 45 -17.57 -0.71 -1.88
N GLN A 46 -18.04 -0.83 -0.65
CA GLN A 46 -18.37 0.32 0.18
C GLN A 46 -17.55 0.35 1.45
N GLY A 47 -17.67 1.45 2.20
CA GLY A 47 -16.99 1.61 3.48
C GLY A 47 -15.71 2.41 3.41
N LEU A 48 -15.30 2.84 2.22
CA LEU A 48 -14.09 3.65 2.08
C LEU A 48 -14.31 5.04 2.63
N ILE A 49 -13.43 5.47 3.54
CA ILE A 49 -13.47 6.79 4.15
C ILE A 49 -12.40 7.69 3.56
N TYR A 50 -11.21 7.15 3.33
CA TYR A 50 -10.07 7.95 2.89
C TYR A 50 -9.06 7.04 2.19
N GLN A 51 -8.33 7.62 1.24
CA GLN A 51 -7.27 6.90 0.54
C GLN A 51 -6.19 7.89 0.12
N GLU A 52 -4.96 7.41 0.08
CA GLU A 52 -3.84 8.27 -0.28
C GLU A 52 -2.64 7.42 -0.69
N VAL A 53 -1.85 7.92 -1.65
CA VAL A 53 -0.53 7.37 -1.95
C VAL A 53 0.51 8.34 -1.38
N MET A 54 1.49 7.80 -0.64
CA MET A 54 2.58 8.59 -0.07
C MET A 54 3.89 8.12 -0.67
N LEU A 55 4.63 9.04 -1.25
CA LEU A 55 5.85 8.72 -1.97
C LEU A 55 7.06 9.37 -1.31
N PRO A 56 8.23 8.71 -1.32
CA PRO A 56 9.47 9.38 -0.95
C PRO A 56 9.84 10.43 -2.00
N PRO A 57 10.67 11.42 -1.65
CA PRO A 57 10.92 12.55 -2.55
C PRO A 57 11.50 12.17 -3.91
N MET A 58 12.25 11.06 -3.99
CA MET A 58 12.89 10.65 -5.24
C MET A 58 11.95 9.88 -6.17
N ALA A 59 10.75 9.54 -5.75
CA ALA A 59 9.85 8.73 -6.56
C ALA A 59 9.30 9.53 -7.75
N PRO A 60 9.08 8.88 -8.90
CA PRO A 60 8.41 9.55 -10.02
C PRO A 60 7.04 10.08 -9.61
N LEU A 61 6.72 11.30 -10.04
CA LEU A 61 5.46 11.93 -9.65
C LEU A 61 4.23 11.20 -10.15
N GLU A 62 4.33 10.50 -11.29
CA GLU A 62 3.20 9.73 -11.83
C GLU A 62 2.77 8.60 -10.90
N TRP A 63 3.62 8.19 -9.96
CA TRP A 63 3.26 7.15 -9.01
C TRP A 63 2.31 7.64 -7.91
N ASN A 64 1.95 8.91 -7.91
CA ASN A 64 0.81 9.35 -7.11
C ASN A 64 -0.49 8.72 -7.60
N ASP A 65 -0.53 8.26 -8.85
CA ASP A 65 -1.59 7.41 -9.36
C ASP A 65 -1.24 5.98 -8.99
N ARG A 66 -2.06 5.36 -8.12
CA ARG A 66 -1.77 4.02 -7.63
C ARG A 66 -1.72 2.97 -8.72
N GLU A 67 -2.48 3.15 -9.79
CA GLU A 67 -2.43 2.22 -10.92
C GLU A 67 -1.05 2.24 -11.55
N GLN A 68 -0.47 3.41 -11.73
CA GLN A 68 0.86 3.52 -12.30
C GLN A 68 1.93 2.98 -11.35
N LEU A 69 1.79 3.26 -10.05
CA LEU A 69 2.74 2.75 -9.07
C LEU A 69 2.79 1.23 -9.08
N TRP A 70 1.64 0.58 -8.94
CA TRP A 70 1.64 -0.87 -8.77
C TRP A 70 1.91 -1.61 -10.08
N ASN A 71 1.56 -1.03 -11.22
CA ASN A 71 2.00 -1.60 -12.49
C ASN A 71 3.52 -1.50 -12.65
N ALA A 72 4.13 -0.40 -12.20
CA ALA A 72 5.58 -0.28 -12.24
C ALA A 72 6.26 -1.32 -11.34
N VAL A 73 5.69 -1.58 -10.17
CA VAL A 73 6.21 -2.61 -9.28
C VAL A 73 6.12 -3.99 -9.93
N GLU A 74 4.97 -4.32 -10.51
CA GLU A 74 4.77 -5.63 -11.13
C GLU A 74 5.67 -5.82 -12.33
N GLU A 75 5.93 -4.76 -13.07
CA GLU A 75 6.85 -4.83 -14.20
C GLU A 75 8.29 -5.04 -13.76
N ASN A 76 8.68 -4.43 -12.64
CA ASN A 76 10.03 -4.57 -12.12
C ASN A 76 10.29 -5.94 -11.51
N GLU A 77 9.27 -6.59 -10.96
CA GLU A 77 9.39 -7.90 -10.33
C GLU A 77 9.02 -8.96 -11.35
N LYS A 78 10.03 -9.60 -11.94
CA LYS A 78 9.83 -10.36 -13.17
C LYS A 78 9.62 -11.86 -12.98
N THR A 79 9.81 -12.39 -11.77
CA THR A 79 9.68 -13.83 -11.58
C THR A 79 8.25 -14.21 -11.20
N LYS A 80 7.89 -15.46 -11.45
CA LYS A 80 6.54 -15.94 -11.15
C LYS A 80 6.25 -16.03 -9.65
N ASP A 81 7.29 -16.00 -8.82
CA ASP A 81 7.12 -16.08 -7.38
C ASP A 81 7.48 -14.75 -6.68
N SER A 82 7.59 -13.67 -7.42
CA SER A 82 8.02 -12.39 -6.88
C SER A 82 7.13 -11.91 -5.74
N ARG A 83 7.76 -11.33 -4.74
CA ARG A 83 7.06 -10.59 -3.70
C ARG A 83 6.80 -9.19 -4.24
N LEU A 84 5.54 -8.84 -4.30
CA LEU A 84 5.10 -7.60 -4.96
C LEU A 84 4.89 -6.46 -3.98
N ALA A 85 4.44 -6.78 -2.77
CA ALA A 85 4.13 -5.76 -1.77
C ALA A 85 4.05 -6.39 -0.39
N ARG A 86 4.17 -5.54 0.63
CA ARG A 86 3.84 -5.89 1.99
C ARG A 86 2.51 -5.24 2.34
N GLU A 87 1.65 -5.98 2.97
CA GLU A 87 0.32 -5.51 3.31
C GLU A 87 0.12 -5.52 4.81
N PHE A 88 -0.35 -4.40 5.37
CA PHE A 88 -0.69 -4.30 6.78
C PHE A 88 -2.15 -3.93 6.93
N VAL A 89 -2.81 -4.54 7.91
CA VAL A 89 -4.14 -4.14 8.33
C VAL A 89 -4.01 -3.64 9.75
N VAL A 90 -4.45 -2.42 10.01
CA VAL A 90 -4.23 -1.72 11.26
C VAL A 90 -5.56 -1.24 11.81
N ALA A 91 -5.86 -1.57 13.07
CA ALA A 91 -7.04 -1.04 13.74
C ALA A 91 -6.74 0.37 14.26
N LEU A 92 -7.65 1.30 13.97
CA LEU A 92 -7.50 2.69 14.39
C LEU A 92 -8.39 2.99 15.59
N PRO A 93 -8.01 3.96 16.45
CA PRO A 93 -8.83 4.29 17.61
C PRO A 93 -10.18 4.84 17.23
N VAL A 94 -11.26 4.27 17.78
CA VAL A 94 -12.61 4.77 17.52
C VAL A 94 -12.87 6.09 18.22
N GLU A 95 -12.12 6.39 19.26
CA GLU A 95 -12.30 7.63 20.00
C GLU A 95 -11.72 8.85 19.28
N LEU A 96 -10.91 8.66 18.25
CA LEU A 96 -10.41 9.77 17.45
C LEU A 96 -11.35 10.05 16.28
N ASP A 97 -11.44 11.32 15.88
CA ASP A 97 -12.20 11.65 14.70
C ASP A 97 -11.45 11.24 13.44
N LYS A 98 -12.12 11.38 12.29
CA LYS A 98 -11.55 10.97 11.01
C LYS A 98 -10.22 11.68 10.71
N ASP A 99 -10.18 13.00 10.90
CA ASP A 99 -8.98 13.77 10.56
C ASP A 99 -7.81 13.41 11.46
N SER A 100 -8.07 13.15 12.74
CA SER A 100 -7.03 12.74 13.68
C SER A 100 -6.50 11.35 13.32
N ASN A 101 -7.36 10.43 12.92
CA ASN A 101 -6.94 9.11 12.48
C ASN A 101 -6.12 9.19 11.20
N ILE A 102 -6.48 10.06 10.26
CA ILE A 102 -5.70 10.25 9.05
C ILE A 102 -4.31 10.77 9.39
N SER A 103 -4.23 11.79 10.24
CA SER A 103 -2.94 12.37 10.65
C SER A 103 -2.06 11.35 11.37
N LEU A 104 -2.66 10.58 12.26
CA LEU A 104 -1.93 9.53 12.99
C LEU A 104 -1.33 8.52 12.01
N LEU A 105 -2.13 8.08 11.04
CA LEU A 105 -1.70 7.09 10.08
C LEU A 105 -0.64 7.65 9.14
N GLN A 106 -0.82 8.88 8.66
CA GLN A 106 0.18 9.52 7.81
C GLN A 106 1.52 9.63 8.51
N ASP A 107 1.52 10.04 9.78
CA ASP A 107 2.76 10.17 10.56
C ASP A 107 3.43 8.82 10.74
N PHE A 108 2.65 7.79 11.06
CA PHE A 108 3.17 6.44 11.23
C PHE A 108 3.81 5.92 9.93
N ILE A 109 3.12 6.07 8.81
CA ILE A 109 3.59 5.58 7.51
C ILE A 109 4.84 6.35 7.08
N LYS A 110 4.83 7.67 7.26
CA LYS A 110 5.97 8.49 6.86
C LYS A 110 7.23 8.09 7.62
N LYS A 111 7.13 8.02 8.95
CA LYS A 111 8.30 7.77 9.78
C LYS A 111 8.87 6.37 9.63
N ASN A 112 8.01 5.39 9.43
CA ASN A 112 8.46 4.00 9.45
C ASN A 112 8.75 3.44 8.07
N PHE A 113 8.20 4.03 7.00
CA PHE A 113 8.32 3.45 5.67
C PHE A 113 8.76 4.45 4.62
N VAL A 114 8.07 5.58 4.48
CA VAL A 114 8.36 6.52 3.40
C VAL A 114 9.73 7.16 3.58
N ASP A 115 10.09 7.52 4.82
CA ASP A 115 11.39 8.09 5.11
C ASP A 115 12.53 7.09 4.86
N MET A 116 12.21 5.80 4.76
CA MET A 116 13.19 4.77 4.43
C MET A 116 13.24 4.47 2.94
N GLY A 117 12.50 5.19 2.12
CA GLY A 117 12.54 5.06 0.67
C GLY A 117 11.44 4.20 0.07
N MET A 118 10.50 3.72 0.87
CA MET A 118 9.40 2.91 0.37
C MET A 118 8.23 3.78 -0.06
N CYS A 119 7.50 3.32 -1.09
CA CYS A 119 6.25 3.94 -1.49
C CYS A 119 5.13 3.27 -0.71
N ALA A 120 4.15 4.05 -0.29
CA ALA A 120 3.02 3.56 0.48
C ALA A 120 1.71 3.95 -0.19
N ASP A 121 0.75 3.04 -0.12
CA ASP A 121 -0.60 3.25 -0.63
C ASP A 121 -1.53 2.76 0.47
N PHE A 122 -2.44 3.61 0.95
CA PHE A 122 -3.28 3.19 2.05
C PHE A 122 -4.72 3.67 1.89
N ALA A 123 -5.61 2.99 2.59
CA ALA A 123 -7.02 3.31 2.60
C ALA A 123 -7.59 3.04 3.99
N ILE A 124 -8.51 3.88 4.42
CA ILE A 124 -9.20 3.71 5.69
C ILE A 124 -10.64 3.30 5.40
N HIS A 125 -11.09 2.25 6.07
CA HIS A 125 -12.43 1.70 5.93
C HIS A 125 -13.15 1.71 7.26
N ASP A 126 -14.45 1.98 7.22
CA ASP A 126 -15.30 1.90 8.41
C ASP A 126 -16.73 1.71 7.95
N THR A 127 -17.16 0.45 7.83
CA THR A 127 -18.46 0.15 7.27
C THR A 127 -19.63 0.35 8.25
N ASP A 128 -19.35 0.28 9.56
CA ASP A 128 -20.40 0.36 10.56
C ASP A 128 -20.27 1.57 11.49
N GLY A 129 -19.27 2.40 11.29
CA GLY A 129 -19.05 3.59 12.12
C GLY A 129 -18.37 3.34 13.46
N HIS A 130 -18.01 2.09 13.74
CA HIS A 130 -17.45 1.73 15.04
C HIS A 130 -16.13 0.99 14.98
N ASN A 131 -15.60 0.75 13.78
CA ASN A 131 -14.43 -0.09 13.63
C ASN A 131 -13.54 0.42 12.50
N PRO A 132 -12.99 1.63 12.64
CA PRO A 132 -12.12 2.16 11.59
C PRO A 132 -10.84 1.34 11.51
N HIS A 133 -10.47 0.95 10.31
CA HIS A 133 -9.23 0.21 10.10
C HIS A 133 -8.59 0.63 8.80
N ALA A 134 -7.28 0.54 8.76
CA ALA A 134 -6.50 0.94 7.60
C ALA A 134 -5.87 -0.28 6.94
N HIS A 135 -5.86 -0.25 5.62
CA HIS A 135 -5.08 -1.18 4.82
C HIS A 135 -3.91 -0.39 4.24
N ILE A 136 -2.70 -0.87 4.47
CA ILE A 136 -1.48 -0.21 4.00
C ILE A 136 -0.75 -1.18 3.10
N LEU A 137 -0.46 -0.74 1.89
CA LEU A 137 0.29 -1.52 0.91
C LEU A 137 1.61 -0.82 0.68
N LEU A 138 2.71 -1.52 0.86
CA LEU A 138 4.05 -0.95 0.80
C LEU A 138 4.89 -1.67 -0.25
N THR A 139 5.73 -0.93 -0.95
CA THR A 139 6.70 -1.56 -1.84
C THR A 139 7.72 -2.33 -1.01
N VAL A 140 8.18 -3.45 -1.54
CA VAL A 140 9.15 -4.30 -0.85
C VAL A 140 10.54 -3.66 -0.87
N ARG A 141 10.89 -2.99 -1.97
CA ARG A 141 12.21 -2.39 -2.15
C ARG A 141 12.18 -0.90 -1.88
N PRO A 142 13.10 -0.39 -1.07
CA PRO A 142 13.26 1.06 -0.98
C PRO A 142 13.91 1.57 -2.26
N LEU A 143 13.49 2.75 -2.70
CA LEU A 143 14.03 3.34 -3.92
C LEU A 143 15.45 3.85 -3.71
N ASN A 144 16.25 3.78 -4.77
CA ASN A 144 17.53 4.47 -4.81
C ASN A 144 17.31 5.97 -4.83
N GLU A 145 18.37 6.73 -4.53
CA GLU A 145 18.28 8.19 -4.51
C GLU A 145 17.87 8.78 -5.86
N ASN A 146 18.15 8.07 -6.95
CA ASN A 146 17.79 8.54 -8.29
C ASN A 146 16.38 8.10 -8.73
N GLY A 147 15.61 7.52 -7.84
CA GLY A 147 14.23 7.13 -8.15
C GLY A 147 14.07 5.80 -8.85
N THR A 148 15.12 4.98 -8.91
CA THR A 148 15.06 3.66 -9.52
C THR A 148 15.03 2.59 -8.45
N TRP A 149 14.53 1.40 -8.83
CA TRP A 149 14.55 0.26 -7.92
C TRP A 149 15.93 -0.34 -7.84
N PRO A 150 16.38 -0.79 -6.65
CA PRO A 150 17.65 -1.52 -6.57
C PRO A 150 17.54 -2.85 -7.30
N VAL A 151 18.66 -3.28 -7.89
CA VAL A 151 18.71 -4.53 -8.65
C VAL A 151 18.43 -5.72 -7.75
N SER A 152 18.98 -5.70 -6.53
CA SER A 152 18.65 -6.73 -5.57
C SER A 152 18.55 -6.12 -4.18
N TYR A 153 17.64 -6.66 -3.38
CA TYR A 153 17.44 -6.22 -2.02
C TYR A 153 16.99 -7.44 -1.24
N THR A 154 17.89 -7.95 -0.42
CA THR A 154 17.69 -9.26 0.16
C THR A 154 16.77 -9.25 1.36
N HIS A 155 16.67 -8.14 2.08
CA HIS A 155 15.97 -8.17 3.34
C HIS A 155 15.56 -6.77 3.78
N LEU A 156 14.31 -6.65 4.18
CA LEU A 156 13.80 -5.45 4.82
C LEU A 156 13.31 -5.81 6.21
N THR A 157 13.92 -5.25 7.24
CA THR A 157 13.46 -5.44 8.60
C THR A 157 12.39 -4.41 8.90
N LEU A 158 11.19 -4.88 9.23
CA LEU A 158 10.09 -3.98 9.53
C LEU A 158 10.21 -3.46 10.95
N PRO A 159 9.78 -2.22 11.19
CA PRO A 159 9.73 -1.72 12.56
C PRO A 159 8.68 -2.46 13.36
N THR A 160 8.91 -2.58 14.62
CA THR A 160 8.00 -3.27 15.54
C THR A 160 7.34 -2.30 16.51
#